data_5346cce546c9865459d37ce3c374ed0a
#
_entry.id   5346cce546c9865459d37ce3c374ed0a
#
_cell.length_a   1.000
_cell.length_b   1.000
_cell.length_c   1.000
_cell.angle_alpha   90.00
_cell.angle_beta   90.00
_cell.angle_gamma   90.00
#
_symmetry.space_group_name_H-M   'P 1'
#
loop_
_entity.id
_entity.type
_entity.pdbx_description
1 polymer ?
#
loop_
_entity_poly.entity_id
_entity_poly.type
_entity_poly.pdbx_seq_one_letter_code
_entity_poly.pdbx_strand_id
1 'polypeptide(L)'
;MTFKAPDSLAEQIAHHLAERIIRGELKERERIQEQKVTQALNVSRGSVREALLILERRHLIVILPRRGAHVAELTAHKVKSLYALVMEL
;
A
#
# COMPACT_ATOMS: atom_id res chain seq x y z
N MET A 1 2.34 22.11 22.28
CA MET A 1 3.08 20.91 21.94
C MET A 1 2.17 19.91 21.22
N THR A 2 2.59 19.47 20.08
CA THR A 2 1.77 18.52 19.29
C THR A 2 2.31 17.11 19.49
N PHE A 3 1.49 16.25 20.02
CA PHE A 3 1.86 14.85 20.15
C PHE A 3 1.58 14.14 18.82
N LYS A 4 2.60 13.50 18.29
CA LYS A 4 2.41 12.65 17.13
C LYS A 4 1.73 11.37 17.60
N ALA A 5 0.56 11.10 17.06
CA ALA A 5 -0.11 9.83 17.35
C ALA A 5 0.74 8.67 16.82
N PRO A 6 0.81 7.55 17.55
CA PRO A 6 1.46 6.37 16.99
C PRO A 6 0.76 5.95 15.70
N ASP A 7 1.51 5.35 14.79
CA ASP A 7 0.96 4.86 13.55
C ASP A 7 -0.22 3.92 13.83
N SER A 8 -1.32 4.12 13.13
CA SER A 8 -2.47 3.22 13.23
C SER A 8 -2.09 1.84 12.72
N LEU A 9 -2.88 0.84 13.10
CA LEU A 9 -2.68 -0.51 12.57
C LEU A 9 -2.75 -0.52 11.04
N ALA A 10 -3.69 0.24 10.47
CA ALA A 10 -3.81 0.35 9.02
C ALA A 10 -2.55 0.92 8.39
N GLU A 11 -1.94 1.93 9.00
CA GLU A 11 -0.69 2.50 8.51
C GLU A 11 0.48 1.51 8.60
N GLN A 12 0.54 0.73 9.67
CA GLN A 12 1.54 -0.32 9.82
C GLN A 12 1.38 -1.39 8.74
N ILE A 13 0.16 -1.81 8.47
CA ILE A 13 -0.14 -2.78 7.41
C ILE A 13 0.23 -2.20 6.05
N ALA A 14 -0.13 -0.95 5.80
CA ALA A 14 0.20 -0.27 4.54
C ALA A 14 1.72 -0.20 4.34
N HIS A 15 2.46 0.13 5.38
CA HIS A 15 3.92 0.17 5.33
C HIS A 15 4.51 -1.21 5.01
N HIS A 16 4.00 -2.25 5.65
CA HIS A 16 4.43 -3.62 5.40
C HIS A 16 4.21 -4.03 3.94
N LEU A 17 3.02 -3.77 3.42
CA LEU A 17 2.69 -4.09 2.03
C LEU A 17 3.49 -3.23 1.04
N ALA A 18 3.70 -1.96 1.36
CA ALA A 18 4.50 -1.08 0.52
C ALA A 18 5.93 -1.59 0.38
N GLU A 19 6.54 -2.06 1.48
CA GLU A 19 7.88 -2.64 1.43
C GLU A 19 7.93 -3.86 0.53
N ARG A 20 6.92 -4.72 0.60
CA ARG A 20 6.85 -5.90 -0.24
C ARG A 20 6.72 -5.55 -1.72
N ILE A 21 5.98 -4.50 -2.03
CA ILE A 21 5.86 -3.99 -3.39
C ILE A 21 7.20 -3.45 -3.88
N ILE A 22 7.85 -2.64 -3.07
CA ILE A 22 9.13 -2.03 -3.41
C ILE A 22 10.22 -3.07 -3.60
N ARG A 23 10.21 -4.13 -2.80
CA ARG A 23 11.19 -5.23 -2.91
C ARG A 23 10.89 -6.18 -4.05
N GLY A 24 9.76 -6.02 -4.73
CA GLY A 24 9.37 -6.91 -5.82
C GLY A 24 8.76 -8.23 -5.37
N GLU A 25 8.48 -8.40 -4.09
CA GLU A 25 7.80 -9.60 -3.58
C GLU A 25 6.35 -9.65 -4.04
N LEU A 26 5.71 -8.48 -4.12
CA LEU A 26 4.42 -8.30 -4.77
C LEU A 26 4.70 -7.63 -6.11
N LYS A 27 4.40 -8.33 -7.18
CA LYS A 27 4.75 -7.89 -8.54
C LYS A 27 3.71 -6.94 -9.11
N GLU A 28 4.12 -6.15 -10.08
CA GLU A 28 3.22 -5.26 -10.81
C GLU A 28 2.00 -6.05 -11.31
N ARG A 29 0.82 -5.44 -11.16
CA ARG A 29 -0.46 -6.00 -11.56
C ARG A 29 -0.91 -7.20 -10.73
N GLU A 30 -0.10 -7.67 -9.79
CA GLU A 30 -0.48 -8.78 -8.92
C GLU A 30 -1.67 -8.38 -8.06
N ARG A 31 -2.64 -9.26 -7.95
CA ARG A 31 -3.79 -9.04 -7.09
C ARG A 31 -3.40 -9.22 -5.63
N ILE A 32 -3.76 -8.26 -4.80
CA ILE A 32 -3.58 -8.36 -3.35
C ILE A 32 -4.86 -8.96 -2.78
N GLN A 33 -4.77 -10.20 -2.32
CA GLN A 33 -5.92 -10.89 -1.75
C GLN A 33 -6.09 -10.47 -0.29
N GLU A 34 -7.11 -9.67 -0.05
CA GLU A 34 -7.42 -9.12 1.27
C GLU A 34 -7.51 -10.21 2.34
N GLN A 35 -8.19 -11.33 2.04
CA GLN A 35 -8.33 -12.41 2.99
C GLN A 35 -7.00 -13.04 3.37
N LYS A 36 -6.10 -13.21 2.42
CA LYS A 36 -4.77 -13.76 2.69
C LYS A 36 -3.93 -12.83 3.57
N VAL A 37 -4.02 -11.53 3.33
CA VAL A 37 -3.33 -10.54 4.16
C VAL A 37 -3.88 -10.57 5.58
N THR A 38 -5.21 -10.60 5.70
CA THR A 38 -5.89 -10.69 6.98
C THR A 38 -5.41 -11.90 7.79
N GLN A 39 -5.33 -13.06 7.16
CA GLN A 39 -4.90 -14.29 7.81
C GLN A 39 -3.40 -14.26 8.13
N ALA A 40 -2.57 -13.82 7.19
CA ALA A 40 -1.11 -13.82 7.37
C ALA A 40 -0.66 -12.87 8.47
N LEU A 41 -1.31 -11.72 8.60
CA LEU A 41 -0.95 -10.72 9.60
C LEU A 41 -1.79 -10.80 10.87
N ASN A 42 -2.79 -11.67 10.89
CA ASN A 42 -3.71 -11.83 12.01
C ASN A 42 -4.33 -10.49 12.45
N VAL A 43 -4.89 -9.79 11.48
CA VAL A 43 -5.53 -8.49 11.67
C VAL A 43 -6.96 -8.50 11.15
N SER A 44 -7.74 -7.46 11.43
CA SER A 44 -9.11 -7.36 10.96
C SER A 44 -9.19 -7.01 9.47
N ARG A 45 -10.27 -7.42 8.82
CA ARG A 45 -10.52 -7.08 7.42
C ARG A 45 -10.63 -5.56 7.23
N GLY A 46 -11.26 -4.88 8.19
CA GLY A 46 -11.39 -3.43 8.13
C GLY A 46 -10.05 -2.73 8.14
N SER A 47 -9.12 -3.19 8.95
CA SER A 47 -7.77 -2.63 8.99
C SER A 47 -7.03 -2.85 7.67
N VAL A 48 -7.19 -4.01 7.05
CA VAL A 48 -6.57 -4.30 5.75
C VAL A 48 -7.19 -3.42 4.66
N ARG A 49 -8.51 -3.27 4.64
CA ARG A 49 -9.18 -2.38 3.67
C ARG A 49 -8.71 -0.94 3.80
N GLU A 50 -8.59 -0.46 5.02
CA GLU A 50 -8.09 0.89 5.28
C GLU A 50 -6.64 1.04 4.81
N ALA A 51 -5.81 0.02 5.04
CA ALA A 51 -4.44 0.00 4.57
C ALA A 51 -4.37 0.06 3.04
N LEU A 52 -5.24 -0.68 2.35
CA LEU A 52 -5.30 -0.65 0.89
C LEU A 52 -5.71 0.72 0.36
N LEU A 53 -6.62 1.41 1.04
CA LEU A 53 -6.99 2.78 0.68
C LEU A 53 -5.81 3.74 0.85
N ILE A 54 -5.00 3.55 1.90
CA ILE A 54 -3.79 4.33 2.10
C ILE A 54 -2.82 4.12 0.93
N LEU A 55 -2.62 2.86 0.53
CA LEU A 55 -1.72 2.52 -0.58
C LEU A 55 -2.24 3.06 -1.92
N GLU A 56 -3.55 3.07 -2.11
CA GLU A 56 -4.16 3.64 -3.32
C GLU A 56 -3.86 5.14 -3.40
N ARG A 57 -4.00 5.87 -2.29
CA ARG A 57 -3.69 7.30 -2.25
C ARG A 57 -2.22 7.58 -2.52
N ARG A 58 -1.34 6.63 -2.21
CA ARG A 58 0.10 6.73 -2.49
C ARG A 58 0.47 6.21 -3.87
N HIS A 59 -0.51 5.82 -4.67
CA HIS A 59 -0.33 5.32 -6.04
C HIS A 59 0.47 4.01 -6.13
N LEU A 60 0.51 3.23 -5.05
CA LEU A 60 1.18 1.94 -5.04
C LEU A 60 0.26 0.80 -5.46
N ILE A 61 -1.04 0.99 -5.34
CA ILE A 61 -2.04 0.02 -5.79
C ILE A 61 -3.18 0.74 -6.52
N VAL A 62 -3.93 -0.05 -7.25
CA VAL A 62 -5.17 0.38 -7.91
C VAL A 62 -6.29 -0.50 -7.38
N ILE A 63 -7.39 0.10 -6.94
CA ILE A 63 -8.58 -0.64 -6.54
C ILE A 63 -9.57 -0.58 -7.69
N LEU A 64 -9.84 -1.74 -8.29
CA LEU A 64 -10.75 -1.84 -9.42
C LEU A 64 -12.12 -2.31 -8.95
N PRO A 65 -13.22 -1.70 -9.45
CA PRO A 65 -14.56 -2.15 -9.09
C PRO A 65 -14.73 -3.63 -9.37
N ARG A 66 -15.23 -4.38 -8.38
CA ARG A 66 -15.50 -5.82 -8.45
C ARG A 66 -14.27 -6.70 -8.71
N ARG A 67 -13.09 -6.13 -8.90
CA ARG A 67 -11.85 -6.89 -9.18
C ARG A 67 -10.85 -6.81 -8.05
N GLY A 68 -11.07 -5.92 -7.08
CA GLY A 68 -10.20 -5.78 -5.92
C GLY A 68 -8.95 -4.97 -6.16
N ALA A 69 -8.00 -5.12 -5.26
CA ALA A 69 -6.77 -4.34 -5.26
C ALA A 69 -5.68 -5.06 -6.04
N HIS A 70 -4.96 -4.29 -6.84
CA HIS A 70 -3.84 -4.79 -7.63
C HIS A 70 -2.65 -3.86 -7.48
N VAL A 71 -1.45 -4.41 -7.48
CA VAL A 71 -0.24 -3.62 -7.44
C VAL A 71 -0.20 -2.74 -8.70
N ALA A 72 0.06 -1.44 -8.50
CA ALA A 72 0.11 -0.49 -9.60
C ALA A 72 1.30 -0.79 -10.51
N GLU A 73 1.14 -0.47 -11.79
CA GLU A 73 2.24 -0.54 -12.72
C GLU A 73 3.16 0.66 -12.48
N LEU A 74 4.40 0.38 -12.05
CA LEU A 74 5.39 1.41 -11.79
C LEU A 74 6.13 1.74 -13.08
N THR A 75 5.62 2.73 -13.81
CA THR A 75 6.33 3.23 -14.99
C THR A 75 7.53 4.05 -14.56
N ALA A 76 8.54 4.16 -15.42
CA ALA A 76 9.71 5.00 -15.14
C ALA A 76 9.32 6.43 -14.80
N HIS A 77 8.27 6.95 -15.41
CA HIS A 77 7.74 8.28 -15.13
C HIS A 77 7.18 8.38 -13.71
N LYS A 78 6.41 7.39 -13.26
CA LYS A 78 5.87 7.37 -11.90
C LYS A 78 6.97 7.28 -10.86
N VAL A 79 7.98 6.47 -11.12
CA VAL A 79 9.13 6.33 -10.21
C VAL A 79 9.87 7.65 -10.10
N LYS A 80 10.10 8.35 -11.21
CA LYS A 80 10.74 9.67 -11.20
C LYS A 80 9.92 10.68 -10.41
N SER A 81 8.59 10.69 -10.60
CA SER A 81 7.71 11.61 -9.89
C SER A 81 7.72 11.36 -8.39
N LEU A 82 7.68 10.11 -7.96
CA LEU A 82 7.76 9.75 -6.56
C LEU A 82 9.12 10.12 -5.96
N TYR A 83 10.18 9.88 -6.71
CA TYR A 83 11.53 10.21 -6.27
C TYR A 83 11.73 11.72 -6.14
N ALA A 84 11.25 12.49 -7.10
CA ALA A 84 11.30 13.95 -7.05
C ALA A 84 10.52 14.48 -5.84
N LEU A 85 9.36 13.91 -5.56
CA LEU A 85 8.55 14.30 -4.41
C LEU A 85 9.31 14.08 -3.09
N VAL A 86 10.01 12.97 -2.97
CA VAL A 86 10.80 12.64 -1.78
C VAL A 86 12.01 13.56 -1.68
N MET A 87 12.64 13.88 -2.81
CA MET A 87 13.84 14.72 -2.82
C MET A 87 13.56 16.19 -2.56
N GLU A 88 12.33 16.65 -2.76
CA GLU A 88 11.92 18.03 -2.46
C GLU A 88 11.61 18.25 -0.97
N LEU A 89 11.57 17.21 -0.21
CA LEU A 89 11.38 17.31 1.23
C LEU A 89 12.72 17.53 1.93
#